data_83fa41d9d7d5ddd58e1f9c845f8c0ce7
#
_entry.id   83fa41d9d7d5ddd58e1f9c845f8c0ce7
#
_cell.length_a   1.000
_cell.length_b   1.000
_cell.length_c   1.000
_cell.angle_alpha   90.00
_cell.angle_beta   90.00
_cell.angle_gamma   90.00
#
_symmetry.space_group_name_H-M   'P 1'
#
loop_
_entity.id
_entity.type
_entity.pdbx_description
1 polymer ?
#
loop_
_entity_poly.entity_id
_entity_poly.type
_entity_poly.pdbx_seq_one_letter_code
_entity_poly.pdbx_strand_id
1 'polypeptide(L)'
;MTSINSLHSDHKNARKRTDRSASLIKESIGRYGAARSIVIDEDNRILAGNGTIEGAKAAGIKNVRIIETDGTEVIAVKRTGLSEDEKIGLALADNRTSDLSEWDQEMLRRLSEEHDLEPWFDQDDLDELLAVTELEPEEGNTDPDEVPEAPEQPITKPGDLWILGSHRLLCGDSTNPQHVERLMDGKKADMVFTDPPYGMNLDTDYSKMGDGGKSHKAVIADDEQFDAGFLLSTFAYCKEIFLWGADYYVEPLRRSYPNLGSWIIWDKRSDGDNIGILDNAFGSDFETCWSKQQHKRSIARVLRQTGAFSKGTIDRVVHPTQKPVALAEWFFERWGKAGDILVDLYG
;
A
#
# COMPACT_ATOMS: atom_id res chain seq x y z
N MET A 1 -25.36 27.18 27.59
CA MET A 1 -24.41 26.18 27.08
C MET A 1 -25.12 24.87 27.09
N THR A 2 -25.07 24.15 25.98
CA THR A 2 -25.73 22.85 25.77
C THR A 2 -24.75 21.74 26.07
N SER A 3 -25.21 20.58 26.56
CA SER A 3 -24.35 19.44 26.78
C SER A 3 -23.86 18.87 25.45
N ILE A 4 -22.56 18.55 25.33
CA ILE A 4 -22.01 17.92 24.13
C ILE A 4 -22.67 16.52 23.84
N ASN A 5 -23.25 15.90 24.86
CA ASN A 5 -23.92 14.60 24.74
C ASN A 5 -25.33 14.70 24.11
N SER A 6 -25.87 15.91 23.93
CA SER A 6 -27.11 16.09 23.17
C SER A 6 -26.91 16.04 21.66
N LEU A 7 -25.65 16.04 21.21
CA LEU A 7 -25.31 15.90 19.80
C LEU A 7 -25.13 14.43 19.44
N HIS A 8 -25.67 14.02 18.31
CA HIS A 8 -25.57 12.67 17.78
C HIS A 8 -24.90 12.65 16.40
N SER A 9 -24.09 11.63 16.19
CA SER A 9 -23.39 11.44 14.93
C SER A 9 -24.36 11.12 13.80
N ASP A 10 -24.05 11.57 12.60
CA ASP A 10 -24.75 11.16 11.41
C ASP A 10 -24.35 9.73 11.04
N HIS A 11 -25.34 8.84 11.00
CA HIS A 11 -25.16 7.44 10.59
C HIS A 11 -24.93 7.28 9.08
N LYS A 12 -25.19 8.33 8.28
CA LYS A 12 -24.90 8.40 6.84
C LYS A 12 -23.55 9.08 6.55
N ASN A 13 -22.68 9.24 7.56
CA ASN A 13 -21.37 9.85 7.36
C ASN A 13 -20.47 8.95 6.50
N ALA A 14 -20.17 9.39 5.28
CA ALA A 14 -19.32 8.67 4.33
C ALA A 14 -17.80 8.80 4.59
N ARG A 15 -17.39 9.40 5.72
CA ARG A 15 -15.98 9.50 6.10
C ARG A 15 -15.64 8.52 7.22
N LYS A 16 -14.74 7.57 6.96
CA LYS A 16 -14.09 6.70 7.94
C LYS A 16 -12.85 7.38 8.52
N ARG A 17 -12.58 7.14 9.78
CA ARG A 17 -11.37 7.62 10.44
C ARG A 17 -10.46 6.46 10.78
N THR A 18 -9.18 6.64 10.47
CA THR A 18 -8.14 5.75 10.96
C THR A 18 -7.90 6.01 12.46
N ASP A 19 -7.42 5.01 13.19
CA ASP A 19 -7.05 5.15 14.61
C ASP A 19 -6.02 6.27 14.82
N ARG A 20 -5.13 6.47 13.86
CA ARG A 20 -4.13 7.53 13.85
C ARG A 20 -4.79 8.91 13.76
N SER A 21 -5.78 9.10 12.88
CA SER A 21 -6.55 10.34 12.77
C SER A 21 -7.31 10.66 14.06
N ALA A 22 -7.98 9.65 14.65
CA ALA A 22 -8.71 9.81 15.90
C ALA A 22 -7.79 10.21 17.07
N SER A 23 -6.61 9.59 17.17
CA SER A 23 -5.60 9.91 18.19
C SER A 23 -5.06 11.34 18.03
N LEU A 24 -4.77 11.77 16.80
CA LEU A 24 -4.27 13.10 16.50
C LEU A 24 -5.31 14.19 16.84
N ILE A 25 -6.59 13.96 16.53
CA ILE A 25 -7.68 14.88 16.89
C ILE A 25 -7.77 15.04 18.41
N LYS A 26 -7.76 13.94 19.14
CA LYS A 26 -7.80 13.93 20.60
C LYS A 26 -6.63 14.69 21.20
N GLU A 27 -5.41 14.44 20.73
CA GLU A 27 -4.20 15.12 21.19
C GLU A 27 -4.23 16.61 20.88
N SER A 28 -4.59 16.99 19.65
CA SER A 28 -4.73 18.39 19.24
C SER A 28 -5.72 19.14 20.10
N ILE A 29 -6.92 18.57 20.35
CA ILE A 29 -7.92 19.20 21.21
C ILE A 29 -7.45 19.24 22.65
N GLY A 30 -6.78 18.23 23.17
CA GLY A 30 -6.21 18.21 24.51
C GLY A 30 -5.14 19.29 24.71
N ARG A 31 -4.30 19.52 23.71
CA ARG A 31 -3.18 20.47 23.76
C ARG A 31 -3.60 21.90 23.48
N TYR A 32 -4.41 22.13 22.45
CA TYR A 32 -4.75 23.46 21.96
C TYR A 32 -6.20 23.87 22.28
N GLY A 33 -7.02 22.95 22.80
CA GLY A 33 -8.46 23.13 23.00
C GLY A 33 -9.25 23.03 21.69
N ALA A 34 -10.57 23.02 21.79
CA ALA A 34 -11.45 23.05 20.63
C ALA A 34 -11.32 24.38 19.89
N ALA A 35 -10.84 24.34 18.65
CA ALA A 35 -10.63 25.51 17.81
C ALA A 35 -11.47 25.47 16.51
N ARG A 36 -12.05 24.31 16.19
CA ARG A 36 -12.86 24.10 14.99
C ARG A 36 -14.34 24.12 15.32
N SER A 37 -15.15 24.75 14.47
CA SER A 37 -16.61 24.65 14.55
C SER A 37 -17.10 23.36 13.89
N ILE A 38 -18.32 22.96 14.21
CA ILE A 38 -19.06 21.88 13.60
C ILE A 38 -20.36 22.41 13.01
N VAL A 39 -20.98 21.65 12.12
CA VAL A 39 -22.32 21.96 11.60
C VAL A 39 -23.29 20.89 12.09
N ILE A 40 -24.44 21.33 12.59
CA ILE A 40 -25.53 20.47 13.04
C ILE A 40 -26.86 20.92 12.40
N ASP A 41 -27.81 20.01 12.29
CA ASP A 41 -29.19 20.33 11.91
C ASP A 41 -30.06 20.73 13.13
N GLU A 42 -31.34 20.98 12.87
CA GLU A 42 -32.35 21.30 13.86
C GLU A 42 -32.60 20.20 14.91
N ASP A 43 -32.27 18.95 14.58
CA ASP A 43 -32.42 17.79 15.47
C ASP A 43 -31.11 17.48 16.22
N ASN A 44 -30.10 18.37 16.17
CA ASN A 44 -28.78 18.21 16.76
C ASN A 44 -27.96 17.05 16.16
N ARG A 45 -28.27 16.60 14.93
CA ARG A 45 -27.47 15.64 14.18
C ARG A 45 -26.27 16.38 13.58
N ILE A 46 -25.09 15.78 13.68
CA ILE A 46 -23.84 16.37 13.23
C ILE A 46 -23.68 16.13 11.72
N LEU A 47 -23.89 17.18 10.92
CA LEU A 47 -23.69 17.16 9.46
C LEU A 47 -22.21 17.23 9.09
N ALA A 48 -21.41 18.02 9.83
CA ALA A 48 -19.98 18.11 9.63
C ALA A 48 -19.25 18.24 10.97
N GLY A 49 -18.11 17.55 11.14
CA GLY A 49 -17.26 17.61 12.33
C GLY A 49 -17.49 16.48 13.35
N ASN A 50 -17.96 15.30 12.93
CA ASN A 50 -18.10 14.11 13.78
C ASN A 50 -16.80 13.84 14.57
N GLY A 51 -15.61 13.87 13.89
CA GLY A 51 -14.32 13.70 14.54
C GLY A 51 -14.00 14.72 15.60
N THR A 52 -14.38 15.96 15.36
CA THR A 52 -14.16 17.04 16.32
C THR A 52 -14.96 16.77 17.62
N ILE A 53 -16.20 16.30 17.51
CA ILE A 53 -17.03 15.99 18.69
C ILE A 53 -16.52 14.76 19.42
N GLU A 54 -16.13 13.70 18.71
CA GLU A 54 -15.56 12.50 19.33
C GLU A 54 -14.25 12.82 20.04
N GLY A 55 -13.33 13.56 19.38
CA GLY A 55 -12.10 14.04 19.99
C GLY A 55 -12.35 14.95 21.20
N ALA A 56 -13.33 15.83 21.11
CA ALA A 56 -13.70 16.73 22.21
C ALA A 56 -14.24 15.95 23.42
N LYS A 57 -15.13 14.97 23.20
CA LYS A 57 -15.60 14.05 24.25
C LYS A 57 -14.45 13.29 24.88
N ALA A 58 -13.54 12.73 24.06
CA ALA A 58 -12.36 11.99 24.51
C ALA A 58 -11.33 12.87 25.25
N ALA A 59 -11.28 14.17 24.94
CA ALA A 59 -10.48 15.19 25.66
C ALA A 59 -11.19 15.77 26.91
N GLY A 60 -12.42 15.30 27.24
CA GLY A 60 -13.14 15.70 28.43
C GLY A 60 -13.96 16.98 28.32
N ILE A 61 -14.17 17.52 27.13
CA ILE A 61 -15.04 18.67 26.90
C ILE A 61 -16.50 18.26 27.07
N LYS A 62 -17.26 18.99 27.92
CA LYS A 62 -18.63 18.63 28.31
C LYS A 62 -19.70 19.51 27.67
N ASN A 63 -19.32 20.69 27.20
CA ASN A 63 -20.28 21.71 26.76
C ASN A 63 -20.00 22.14 25.31
N VAL A 64 -21.06 22.47 24.61
CA VAL A 64 -21.04 23.08 23.29
C VAL A 64 -21.81 24.40 23.30
N ARG A 65 -21.36 25.37 22.51
CA ARG A 65 -22.10 26.61 22.21
C ARG A 65 -22.72 26.44 20.82
N ILE A 66 -24.03 26.48 20.74
CA ILE A 66 -24.78 26.48 19.49
C ILE A 66 -25.01 27.95 19.08
N ILE A 67 -24.80 28.22 17.81
CA ILE A 67 -25.09 29.50 17.15
C ILE A 67 -25.98 29.18 15.97
N GLU A 68 -27.17 29.73 15.93
CA GLU A 68 -28.08 29.63 14.80
C GLU A 68 -27.71 30.66 13.75
N THR A 69 -27.65 30.26 12.49
CA THR A 69 -27.32 31.12 11.36
C THR A 69 -28.12 30.69 10.13
N ASP A 70 -28.43 31.64 9.27
CA ASP A 70 -29.08 31.43 7.97
C ASP A 70 -28.08 31.16 6.82
N GLY A 71 -26.79 31.04 7.13
CA GLY A 71 -25.73 30.79 6.16
C GLY A 71 -25.25 32.02 5.39
N THR A 72 -25.72 33.21 5.75
CA THR A 72 -25.32 34.49 5.10
C THR A 72 -24.05 35.07 5.68
N GLU A 73 -23.52 34.50 6.76
CA GLU A 73 -22.28 34.95 7.44
C GLU A 73 -21.35 33.75 7.74
N VAL A 74 -20.05 34.08 7.85
CA VAL A 74 -19.03 33.07 8.24
C VAL A 74 -18.84 33.16 9.76
N ILE A 75 -18.99 32.02 10.45
CA ILE A 75 -18.72 31.93 11.90
C ILE A 75 -17.23 31.61 12.11
N ALA A 76 -16.50 32.54 12.70
CA ALA A 76 -15.08 32.39 13.00
C ALA A 76 -14.86 32.12 14.50
N VAL A 77 -14.09 31.08 14.82
CA VAL A 77 -13.63 30.78 16.18
C VAL A 77 -12.31 31.54 16.44
N LYS A 78 -12.35 32.63 17.22
CA LYS A 78 -11.15 33.36 17.57
C LYS A 78 -10.49 32.76 18.81
N ARG A 79 -9.26 32.28 18.66
CA ARG A 79 -8.41 31.83 19.77
C ARG A 79 -7.43 32.92 20.18
N THR A 80 -7.30 33.15 21.48
CA THR A 80 -6.37 34.10 22.07
C THR A 80 -5.44 33.40 23.05
N GLY A 81 -4.23 33.92 23.23
CA GLY A 81 -3.27 33.39 24.20
C GLY A 81 -2.42 32.23 23.74
N LEU A 82 -2.49 31.86 22.45
CA LEU A 82 -1.61 30.81 21.85
C LEU A 82 -0.25 31.46 21.49
N SER A 83 0.84 30.76 21.78
CA SER A 83 2.18 31.07 21.27
C SER A 83 2.25 30.84 19.76
N GLU A 84 3.31 31.31 19.09
CA GLU A 84 3.49 31.09 17.64
C GLU A 84 3.62 29.58 17.32
N ASP A 85 4.34 28.80 18.13
CA ASP A 85 4.48 27.37 17.95
C ASP A 85 3.13 26.64 18.09
N GLU A 86 2.30 27.08 19.06
CA GLU A 86 0.96 26.53 19.22
C GLU A 86 0.02 26.87 18.06
N LYS A 87 0.15 28.04 17.47
CA LYS A 87 -0.60 28.43 16.26
C LYS A 87 -0.20 27.56 15.07
N ILE A 88 1.10 27.38 14.86
CA ILE A 88 1.63 26.49 13.81
C ILE A 88 1.17 25.06 14.05
N GLY A 89 1.32 24.54 15.27
CA GLY A 89 0.91 23.19 15.63
C GLY A 89 -0.59 22.93 15.41
N LEU A 90 -1.44 23.91 15.77
CA LEU A 90 -2.88 23.86 15.55
C LEU A 90 -3.23 23.81 14.05
N ALA A 91 -2.60 24.65 13.22
CA ALA A 91 -2.84 24.71 11.79
C ALA A 91 -2.39 23.39 11.10
N LEU A 92 -1.22 22.86 11.47
CA LEU A 92 -0.72 21.60 10.94
C LEU A 92 -1.62 20.42 11.34
N ALA A 93 -2.06 20.37 12.60
CA ALA A 93 -2.94 19.31 13.07
C ALA A 93 -4.31 19.32 12.35
N ASP A 94 -4.85 20.50 12.07
CA ASP A 94 -6.13 20.64 11.37
C ASP A 94 -6.04 20.11 9.94
N ASN A 95 -5.01 20.46 9.19
CA ASN A 95 -4.78 19.96 7.84
C ASN A 95 -4.52 18.42 7.85
N ARG A 96 -3.60 17.97 8.72
CA ARG A 96 -3.17 16.58 8.75
C ARG A 96 -4.30 15.61 9.14
N THR A 97 -5.23 16.02 10.00
CA THR A 97 -6.37 15.18 10.38
C THR A 97 -7.36 14.96 9.22
N SER A 98 -7.44 15.92 8.30
CA SER A 98 -8.24 15.78 7.07
C SER A 98 -7.59 14.81 6.08
N ASP A 99 -6.26 14.89 5.88
CA ASP A 99 -5.50 14.00 4.99
C ASP A 99 -5.53 12.53 5.43
N LEU A 100 -5.67 12.27 6.72
CA LEU A 100 -5.68 10.92 7.30
C LEU A 100 -7.09 10.30 7.37
N SER A 101 -8.11 10.92 6.78
CA SER A 101 -9.46 10.37 6.71
C SER A 101 -9.70 9.72 5.35
N GLU A 102 -10.42 8.62 5.34
CA GLU A 102 -10.75 7.84 4.15
C GLU A 102 -12.25 7.92 3.84
N TRP A 103 -12.64 7.69 2.58
CA TRP A 103 -14.04 7.57 2.22
C TRP A 103 -14.57 6.18 2.59
N ASP A 104 -15.75 6.12 3.18
CA ASP A 104 -16.51 4.89 3.33
C ASP A 104 -17.19 4.58 2.01
N GLN A 105 -16.60 3.71 1.24
CA GLN A 105 -17.03 3.37 -0.12
C GLN A 105 -18.44 2.77 -0.14
N GLU A 106 -18.78 1.92 0.83
CA GLU A 106 -20.11 1.32 0.92
C GLU A 106 -21.17 2.40 1.21
N MET A 107 -20.86 3.32 2.14
CA MET A 107 -21.74 4.44 2.42
C MET A 107 -21.84 5.39 1.22
N LEU A 108 -20.71 5.67 0.54
CA LEU A 108 -20.68 6.54 -0.63
C LEU A 108 -21.52 5.95 -1.77
N ARG A 109 -21.47 4.62 -1.98
CA ARG A 109 -22.31 3.92 -2.96
C ARG A 109 -23.79 4.05 -2.61
N ARG A 110 -24.18 3.80 -1.36
CA ARG A 110 -25.57 3.99 -0.93
C ARG A 110 -26.05 5.42 -1.13
N LEU A 111 -25.19 6.40 -0.87
CA LEU A 111 -25.52 7.80 -1.09
C LEU A 111 -25.66 8.13 -2.57
N SER A 112 -24.86 7.54 -3.45
CA SER A 112 -25.00 7.72 -4.92
C SER A 112 -26.27 7.10 -5.50
N GLU A 113 -26.79 6.04 -4.86
CA GLU A 113 -28.09 5.45 -5.23
C GLU A 113 -29.29 6.29 -4.76
N GLU A 114 -29.16 6.97 -3.62
CA GLU A 114 -30.24 7.75 -3.01
C GLU A 114 -30.22 9.24 -3.41
N HIS A 115 -29.06 9.78 -3.77
CA HIS A 115 -28.83 11.19 -4.01
C HIS A 115 -27.93 11.42 -5.24
N ASP A 116 -28.15 12.54 -5.91
CA ASP A 116 -27.25 13.02 -6.93
C ASP A 116 -25.97 13.57 -6.29
N LEU A 117 -24.82 12.94 -6.55
CA LEU A 117 -23.51 13.34 -6.03
C LEU A 117 -22.69 14.17 -7.02
N GLU A 118 -23.12 14.34 -8.29
CA GLU A 118 -22.40 15.12 -9.31
C GLU A 118 -21.99 16.55 -8.86
N PRO A 119 -22.74 17.26 -7.99
CA PRO A 119 -22.30 18.56 -7.50
C PRO A 119 -21.02 18.56 -6.65
N TRP A 120 -20.59 17.41 -6.13
CA TRP A 120 -19.45 17.26 -5.24
C TRP A 120 -18.36 16.33 -5.76
N PHE A 121 -18.69 15.44 -6.69
CA PHE A 121 -17.78 14.48 -7.31
C PHE A 121 -18.05 14.47 -8.79
N ASP A 122 -17.03 14.58 -9.62
CA ASP A 122 -17.22 14.26 -11.02
C ASP A 122 -17.33 12.73 -11.24
N GLN A 123 -17.75 12.31 -12.44
CA GLN A 123 -17.99 10.89 -12.71
C GLN A 123 -16.70 10.07 -12.60
N ASP A 124 -15.58 10.64 -13.02
CA ASP A 124 -14.28 9.97 -12.95
C ASP A 124 -13.83 9.78 -11.48
N ASP A 125 -14.07 10.79 -10.62
CA ASP A 125 -13.82 10.71 -9.17
C ASP A 125 -14.68 9.62 -8.51
N LEU A 126 -15.98 9.55 -8.85
CA LEU A 126 -16.88 8.53 -8.32
C LEU A 126 -16.50 7.14 -8.81
N ASP A 127 -16.18 6.99 -10.08
CA ASP A 127 -15.76 5.73 -10.65
C ASP A 127 -14.44 5.24 -10.00
N GLU A 128 -13.48 6.14 -9.74
CA GLU A 128 -12.25 5.81 -9.03
C GLU A 128 -12.52 5.41 -7.58
N LEU A 129 -13.34 6.17 -6.85
CA LEU A 129 -13.67 5.90 -5.45
C LEU A 129 -14.54 4.64 -5.27
N LEU A 130 -15.38 4.31 -6.24
CA LEU A 130 -16.30 3.17 -6.18
C LEU A 130 -15.75 1.90 -6.85
N ALA A 131 -14.80 2.04 -7.79
CA ALA A 131 -14.19 0.90 -8.51
C ALA A 131 -13.38 -0.04 -7.60
N VAL A 132 -12.88 0.45 -6.47
CA VAL A 132 -12.09 -0.35 -5.52
C VAL A 132 -12.93 -1.41 -4.79
N THR A 133 -14.28 -1.36 -4.88
CA THR A 133 -15.16 -2.22 -4.08
C THR A 133 -15.70 -3.46 -4.82
N GLU A 134 -15.43 -3.65 -6.10
CA GLU A 134 -15.96 -4.84 -6.80
C GLU A 134 -15.15 -6.12 -6.56
N LEU A 135 -14.00 -6.03 -5.90
CA LEU A 135 -13.19 -7.18 -5.55
C LEU A 135 -12.64 -7.03 -4.12
N GLU A 136 -13.52 -7.07 -3.08
CA GLU A 136 -13.02 -7.65 -1.83
C GLU A 136 -12.71 -9.11 -2.17
N PRO A 137 -11.44 -9.55 -2.11
CA PRO A 137 -11.15 -10.97 -2.23
C PRO A 137 -11.93 -11.64 -1.10
N GLU A 138 -12.79 -12.62 -1.44
CA GLU A 138 -13.35 -13.51 -0.43
C GLU A 138 -12.17 -13.97 0.43
N GLU A 139 -12.25 -13.74 1.75
CA GLU A 139 -11.24 -14.22 2.68
C GLU A 139 -10.97 -15.67 2.36
N GLY A 140 -9.75 -16.00 1.99
CA GLY A 140 -9.37 -17.37 1.68
C GLY A 140 -9.71 -18.25 2.87
N ASN A 141 -10.14 -19.49 2.62
CA ASN A 141 -10.51 -20.46 3.66
C ASN A 141 -9.32 -20.90 4.55
N THR A 142 -8.15 -20.29 4.39
CA THR A 142 -6.93 -20.56 5.14
C THR A 142 -6.37 -19.27 5.69
N ASP A 143 -5.81 -19.34 6.90
CA ASP A 143 -5.05 -18.22 7.47
C ASP A 143 -3.92 -17.83 6.49
N PRO A 144 -3.90 -16.59 5.96
CA PRO A 144 -2.86 -16.14 5.04
C PRO A 144 -1.44 -16.24 5.65
N ASP A 145 -1.33 -16.28 6.98
CA ASP A 145 -0.06 -16.43 7.71
C ASP A 145 0.32 -17.91 7.95
N GLU A 146 -0.57 -18.88 7.67
CA GLU A 146 -0.30 -20.31 7.79
C GLU A 146 0.32 -20.87 6.50
N VAL A 147 1.63 -20.75 6.38
CA VAL A 147 2.39 -21.42 5.31
C VAL A 147 2.72 -22.85 5.77
N PRO A 148 2.11 -23.88 5.19
CA PRO A 148 2.42 -25.26 5.55
C PRO A 148 3.88 -25.58 5.20
N GLU A 149 4.50 -26.49 5.96
CA GLU A 149 5.84 -26.97 5.62
C GLU A 149 5.82 -27.63 4.22
N ALA A 150 6.83 -27.31 3.42
CA ALA A 150 6.96 -27.94 2.11
C ALA A 150 7.05 -29.47 2.27
N PRO A 151 6.30 -30.27 1.49
CA PRO A 151 6.36 -31.72 1.58
C PRO A 151 7.78 -32.22 1.28
N GLU A 152 8.25 -33.24 2.01
CA GLU A 152 9.56 -33.85 1.78
C GLU A 152 9.78 -34.30 0.34
N GLN A 153 8.70 -34.75 -0.31
CA GLN A 153 8.72 -35.07 -1.74
C GLN A 153 7.85 -34.08 -2.50
N PRO A 154 8.42 -33.35 -3.47
CA PRO A 154 7.66 -32.43 -4.30
C PRO A 154 6.52 -33.13 -5.02
N ILE A 155 5.31 -32.59 -4.91
CA ILE A 155 4.14 -33.05 -5.65
C ILE A 155 4.19 -32.50 -7.08
N THR A 156 4.60 -31.25 -7.23
CA THR A 156 4.69 -30.53 -8.50
C THR A 156 5.91 -30.99 -9.30
N LYS A 157 5.72 -31.21 -10.59
CA LYS A 157 6.76 -31.60 -11.55
C LYS A 157 6.95 -30.52 -12.62
N PRO A 158 8.11 -30.43 -13.24
CA PRO A 158 8.30 -29.57 -14.40
C PRO A 158 7.24 -29.81 -15.48
N GLY A 159 6.58 -28.75 -15.90
CA GLY A 159 5.46 -28.78 -16.84
C GLY A 159 4.09 -28.77 -16.19
N ASP A 160 3.94 -28.96 -14.89
CA ASP A 160 2.64 -28.89 -14.23
C ASP A 160 2.10 -27.45 -14.21
N LEU A 161 0.82 -27.32 -14.53
CA LEU A 161 0.08 -26.05 -14.48
C LEU A 161 -1.00 -26.16 -13.42
N TRP A 162 -0.90 -25.31 -12.42
CA TRP A 162 -1.90 -25.18 -11.35
C TRP A 162 -2.87 -24.06 -11.67
N ILE A 163 -4.16 -24.29 -11.45
CA ILE A 163 -5.22 -23.29 -11.56
C ILE A 163 -5.70 -22.98 -10.14
N LEU A 164 -5.48 -21.73 -9.72
CA LEU A 164 -5.77 -21.23 -8.37
C LEU A 164 -6.84 -20.14 -8.48
N GLY A 165 -8.11 -20.54 -8.52
CA GLY A 165 -9.20 -19.65 -8.87
C GLY A 165 -9.03 -19.08 -10.29
N SER A 166 -8.86 -17.78 -10.42
CA SER A 166 -8.55 -17.10 -11.70
C SER A 166 -7.06 -17.07 -12.05
N HIS A 167 -6.19 -17.44 -11.11
CA HIS A 167 -4.73 -17.40 -11.25
C HIS A 167 -4.15 -18.68 -11.84
N ARG A 168 -2.99 -18.59 -12.45
CA ARG A 168 -2.28 -19.69 -13.07
C ARG A 168 -0.84 -19.71 -12.57
N LEU A 169 -0.35 -20.89 -12.18
CA LEU A 169 1.03 -21.09 -11.76
C LEU A 169 1.61 -22.27 -12.56
N LEU A 170 2.66 -22.03 -13.33
CA LEU A 170 3.34 -23.04 -14.11
C LEU A 170 4.70 -23.38 -13.50
N CYS A 171 4.93 -24.63 -13.17
CA CYS A 171 6.27 -25.11 -12.85
C CYS A 171 7.03 -25.34 -14.15
N GLY A 172 7.89 -24.38 -14.54
CA GLY A 172 8.54 -24.43 -15.85
C GLY A 172 9.79 -23.58 -15.95
N ASP A 173 10.30 -23.49 -17.15
CA ASP A 173 11.42 -22.63 -17.51
C ASP A 173 10.87 -21.31 -18.06
N SER A 174 11.12 -20.23 -17.35
CA SER A 174 10.66 -18.85 -17.67
C SER A 174 11.32 -18.29 -18.94
N THR A 175 12.41 -18.89 -19.43
CA THR A 175 13.05 -18.51 -20.70
C THR A 175 12.51 -19.30 -21.90
N ASN A 176 11.66 -20.31 -21.65
CA ASN A 176 11.06 -21.13 -22.70
C ASN A 176 9.76 -20.50 -23.23
N PRO A 177 9.71 -20.09 -24.52
CA PRO A 177 8.52 -19.48 -25.11
C PRO A 177 7.25 -20.33 -24.97
N GLN A 178 7.38 -21.65 -25.09
CA GLN A 178 6.23 -22.57 -24.99
C GLN A 178 5.64 -22.63 -23.58
N HIS A 179 6.50 -22.50 -22.55
CA HIS A 179 6.04 -22.43 -21.17
C HIS A 179 5.33 -21.10 -20.90
N VAL A 180 5.86 -19.99 -21.38
CA VAL A 180 5.21 -18.67 -21.25
C VAL A 180 3.88 -18.65 -22.01
N GLU A 181 3.83 -19.17 -23.23
CA GLU A 181 2.58 -19.28 -24.00
C GLU A 181 1.52 -20.11 -23.27
N ARG A 182 1.94 -21.24 -22.69
CA ARG A 182 1.05 -22.11 -21.89
C ARG A 182 0.55 -21.43 -20.62
N LEU A 183 1.40 -20.67 -19.93
CA LEU A 183 1.02 -19.87 -18.77
C LEU A 183 -0.03 -18.84 -19.16
N MET A 184 0.21 -18.12 -20.23
CA MET A 184 -0.64 -17.03 -20.71
C MET A 184 -1.98 -17.49 -21.30
N ASP A 185 -2.06 -18.73 -21.82
CA ASP A 185 -3.30 -19.31 -22.37
C ASP A 185 -4.00 -18.41 -23.40
N GLY A 186 -3.22 -17.80 -24.28
CA GLY A 186 -3.69 -16.87 -25.31
C GLY A 186 -4.08 -15.49 -24.81
N LYS A 187 -4.00 -15.22 -23.50
CA LYS A 187 -4.25 -13.89 -22.92
C LYS A 187 -3.02 -13.00 -23.06
N LYS A 188 -3.22 -11.69 -22.96
CA LYS A 188 -2.15 -10.71 -22.92
C LYS A 188 -1.99 -10.16 -21.52
N ALA A 189 -0.75 -10.02 -21.07
CA ALA A 189 -0.45 -9.35 -19.81
C ALA A 189 -0.60 -7.83 -19.98
N ASP A 190 -1.14 -7.19 -18.96
CA ASP A 190 -1.19 -5.72 -18.86
C ASP A 190 0.09 -5.18 -18.22
N MET A 191 0.64 -5.95 -17.27
CA MET A 191 1.86 -5.62 -16.54
C MET A 191 2.75 -6.85 -16.36
N VAL A 192 4.06 -6.64 -16.41
CA VAL A 192 5.07 -7.59 -15.92
C VAL A 192 5.71 -7.01 -14.67
N PHE A 193 5.70 -7.79 -13.59
CA PHE A 193 6.35 -7.43 -12.33
C PHE A 193 7.13 -8.66 -11.87
N THR A 194 8.47 -8.61 -11.92
CA THR A 194 9.24 -9.85 -11.76
C THR A 194 10.63 -9.60 -11.17
N ASP A 195 11.13 -10.61 -10.45
CA ASP A 195 12.41 -10.62 -9.74
C ASP A 195 13.32 -11.74 -10.31
N PRO A 196 13.99 -11.51 -11.45
CA PRO A 196 14.83 -12.52 -12.06
C PRO A 196 16.08 -12.81 -11.22
N PRO A 197 16.76 -13.95 -11.40
CA PRO A 197 18.10 -14.15 -10.84
C PRO A 197 19.08 -13.12 -11.42
N TYR A 198 19.91 -12.50 -10.56
CA TYR A 198 20.76 -11.39 -10.97
C TYR A 198 22.12 -11.81 -11.54
N GLY A 199 22.50 -13.08 -11.38
CA GLY A 199 23.81 -13.59 -11.75
C GLY A 199 24.91 -13.23 -10.75
N MET A 200 24.53 -13.05 -9.47
CA MET A 200 25.47 -12.69 -8.42
C MET A 200 26.01 -13.92 -7.64
N ASN A 201 25.55 -15.12 -8.01
CA ASN A 201 25.89 -16.37 -7.36
C ASN A 201 25.75 -16.30 -5.82
N LEU A 202 24.55 -15.91 -5.37
CA LEU A 202 24.25 -15.61 -3.98
C LEU A 202 24.54 -16.81 -3.09
N ASP A 203 25.42 -16.62 -2.08
CA ASP A 203 25.61 -17.60 -1.00
C ASP A 203 24.38 -17.60 -0.10
N THR A 204 23.59 -18.65 -0.18
CA THR A 204 22.35 -18.86 0.60
C THR A 204 22.56 -19.64 1.89
N ASP A 205 23.82 -19.94 2.26
CA ASP A 205 24.17 -20.62 3.51
C ASP A 205 24.41 -19.63 4.66
N TYR A 206 23.35 -19.26 5.34
CA TYR A 206 23.41 -18.41 6.53
C TYR A 206 23.63 -19.19 7.83
N SER A 207 23.88 -20.50 7.79
CA SER A 207 24.07 -21.33 8.99
C SER A 207 25.26 -20.89 9.86
N LYS A 208 26.20 -20.14 9.28
CA LYS A 208 27.40 -19.60 9.94
C LYS A 208 27.20 -18.22 10.58
N MET A 209 26.03 -17.60 10.39
CA MET A 209 25.77 -16.21 10.79
C MET A 209 25.11 -16.03 12.18
N GLY A 210 25.28 -17.00 13.10
CA GLY A 210 24.81 -16.89 14.49
C GLY A 210 23.60 -17.76 14.81
N ASP A 211 23.05 -17.58 16.02
CA ASP A 211 21.98 -18.42 16.55
C ASP A 211 20.69 -18.26 15.73
N GLY A 212 20.32 -19.28 14.96
CA GLY A 212 19.13 -19.30 14.10
C GLY A 212 19.35 -19.16 12.60
N GLY A 213 20.59 -19.02 12.13
CA GLY A 213 20.90 -19.02 10.70
C GLY A 213 20.53 -20.36 10.04
N LYS A 214 19.84 -20.32 8.90
CA LYS A 214 19.43 -21.50 8.13
C LYS A 214 20.20 -21.55 6.80
N SER A 215 20.47 -22.74 6.32
CA SER A 215 20.94 -22.93 4.94
C SER A 215 19.72 -23.07 4.04
N HIS A 216 19.67 -22.28 3.00
CA HIS A 216 18.65 -22.36 1.96
C HIS A 216 19.22 -22.99 0.70
N LYS A 217 18.37 -23.48 -0.20
CA LYS A 217 18.78 -23.98 -1.50
C LYS A 217 19.34 -22.82 -2.33
N ALA A 218 20.38 -23.08 -3.12
CA ALA A 218 20.92 -22.10 -4.06
C ALA A 218 19.83 -21.59 -5.01
N VAL A 219 19.91 -20.32 -5.38
CA VAL A 219 19.04 -19.74 -6.39
C VAL A 219 19.38 -20.34 -7.74
N ILE A 220 18.38 -20.82 -8.47
CA ILE A 220 18.58 -21.45 -9.78
C ILE A 220 18.94 -20.39 -10.81
N ALA A 221 19.94 -20.67 -11.67
CA ALA A 221 20.42 -19.77 -12.73
C ALA A 221 20.94 -18.40 -12.24
N ASP A 222 21.43 -18.30 -11.00
CA ASP A 222 22.07 -17.10 -10.45
C ASP A 222 23.60 -17.08 -10.66
N ASP A 223 24.14 -18.03 -11.40
CA ASP A 223 25.55 -18.15 -11.77
C ASP A 223 25.90 -17.48 -13.10
N GLU A 224 24.88 -17.09 -13.87
CA GLU A 224 25.03 -16.36 -15.12
C GLU A 224 24.29 -15.02 -15.08
N GLN A 225 24.87 -13.97 -15.70
CA GLN A 225 24.24 -12.66 -15.77
C GLN A 225 22.90 -12.73 -16.52
N PHE A 226 21.83 -12.22 -15.90
CA PHE A 226 20.51 -12.21 -16.50
C PHE A 226 20.47 -11.40 -17.80
N ASP A 227 19.89 -11.99 -18.84
CA ASP A 227 19.58 -11.29 -20.11
C ASP A 227 18.08 -11.03 -20.22
N ALA A 228 17.71 -9.76 -20.08
CA ALA A 228 16.32 -9.33 -20.18
C ALA A 228 15.75 -9.39 -21.62
N GLY A 229 16.55 -9.71 -22.63
CA GLY A 229 16.17 -9.63 -24.05
C GLY A 229 14.95 -10.47 -24.40
N PHE A 230 14.90 -11.70 -23.92
CA PHE A 230 13.75 -12.59 -24.13
C PHE A 230 12.47 -11.99 -23.50
N LEU A 231 12.53 -11.60 -22.24
CA LEU A 231 11.39 -11.04 -21.52
C LEU A 231 10.88 -9.75 -22.20
N LEU A 232 11.77 -8.83 -22.51
CA LEU A 232 11.42 -7.55 -23.14
C LEU A 232 10.86 -7.74 -24.55
N SER A 233 11.32 -8.73 -25.30
CA SER A 233 10.75 -9.05 -26.62
C SER A 233 9.40 -9.73 -26.53
N THR A 234 9.23 -10.69 -25.61
CA THR A 234 7.99 -11.44 -25.42
C THR A 234 6.85 -10.52 -24.96
N PHE A 235 7.14 -9.60 -24.04
CA PHE A 235 6.19 -8.66 -23.47
C PHE A 235 6.37 -7.23 -24.00
N ALA A 236 6.91 -7.09 -25.24
CA ALA A 236 7.10 -5.78 -25.85
C ALA A 236 5.82 -4.94 -25.93
N TYR A 237 4.68 -5.60 -26.03
CA TYR A 237 3.35 -4.99 -26.08
C TYR A 237 2.88 -4.47 -24.70
N CYS A 238 3.38 -5.01 -23.57
CA CYS A 238 3.04 -4.52 -22.24
C CYS A 238 3.47 -3.07 -22.07
N LYS A 239 2.59 -2.26 -21.53
CA LYS A 239 2.89 -0.87 -21.19
C LYS A 239 3.88 -0.81 -20.03
N GLU A 240 3.61 -1.56 -18.96
CA GLU A 240 4.43 -1.60 -17.76
C GLU A 240 5.22 -2.91 -17.66
N ILE A 241 6.52 -2.78 -17.47
CA ILE A 241 7.42 -3.89 -17.16
C ILE A 241 8.34 -3.42 -16.04
N PHE A 242 8.25 -4.07 -14.89
CA PHE A 242 9.06 -3.82 -13.71
C PHE A 242 10.04 -4.96 -13.49
N LEU A 243 11.33 -4.64 -13.44
CA LEU A 243 12.44 -5.59 -13.28
C LEU A 243 13.22 -5.25 -12.01
N TRP A 244 13.19 -6.12 -11.04
CA TRP A 244 13.97 -5.98 -9.81
C TRP A 244 15.45 -6.30 -10.04
N GLY A 245 16.33 -5.68 -9.26
CA GLY A 245 17.78 -5.90 -9.33
C GLY A 245 18.42 -5.52 -10.66
N ALA A 246 17.76 -4.68 -11.46
CA ALA A 246 18.23 -4.34 -12.81
C ALA A 246 19.56 -3.59 -12.84
N ASP A 247 20.03 -3.07 -11.72
CA ASP A 247 21.38 -2.50 -11.55
C ASP A 247 22.47 -3.55 -11.67
N TYR A 248 22.22 -4.81 -11.33
CA TYR A 248 23.16 -5.93 -11.51
C TYR A 248 23.35 -6.33 -12.98
N TYR A 249 22.32 -6.13 -13.81
CA TYR A 249 22.33 -6.49 -15.24
C TYR A 249 21.99 -5.31 -16.16
N VAL A 250 22.38 -4.11 -15.75
CA VAL A 250 22.07 -2.86 -16.49
C VAL A 250 22.60 -2.85 -17.92
N GLU A 251 23.75 -3.47 -18.18
CA GLU A 251 24.35 -3.49 -19.52
C GLU A 251 23.58 -4.36 -20.51
N PRO A 252 23.27 -5.65 -20.24
CA PRO A 252 22.36 -6.44 -21.08
C PRO A 252 20.98 -5.79 -21.20
N LEU A 253 20.44 -5.20 -20.14
CA LEU A 253 19.16 -4.48 -20.17
C LEU A 253 19.20 -3.31 -21.18
N ARG A 254 20.23 -2.46 -21.15
CA ARG A 254 20.39 -1.34 -22.08
C ARG A 254 20.63 -1.77 -23.53
N ARG A 255 21.25 -2.92 -23.73
CA ARG A 255 21.42 -3.51 -25.05
C ARG A 255 20.08 -3.91 -25.65
N SER A 256 19.23 -4.54 -24.85
CA SER A 256 17.90 -5.01 -25.25
C SER A 256 16.86 -3.88 -25.31
N TYR A 257 17.00 -2.86 -24.45
CA TYR A 257 16.14 -1.70 -24.38
C TYR A 257 16.95 -0.42 -24.23
N PRO A 258 17.35 0.23 -25.35
CA PRO A 258 18.20 1.42 -25.33
C PRO A 258 17.51 2.66 -24.74
N ASN A 259 16.18 2.68 -24.68
CA ASN A 259 15.44 3.73 -24.00
C ASN A 259 15.71 3.69 -22.51
N LEU A 260 15.80 4.87 -21.89
CA LEU A 260 16.28 4.97 -20.51
C LEU A 260 15.35 4.36 -19.46
N GLY A 261 14.03 4.21 -19.74
CA GLY A 261 13.09 3.80 -18.72
C GLY A 261 13.12 4.72 -17.48
N SER A 262 12.78 4.19 -16.33
CA SER A 262 12.97 4.89 -15.05
C SER A 262 13.36 3.92 -13.94
N TRP A 263 13.91 4.49 -12.84
CA TRP A 263 14.33 3.73 -11.68
C TRP A 263 13.45 4.08 -10.49
N ILE A 264 13.02 3.05 -9.77
CA ILE A 264 12.25 3.13 -8.55
C ILE A 264 13.09 2.49 -7.45
N ILE A 265 13.15 3.09 -6.29
CA ILE A 265 13.93 2.61 -5.16
C ILE A 265 12.96 2.02 -4.13
N TRP A 266 13.22 0.82 -3.67
CA TRP A 266 12.63 0.31 -2.45
C TRP A 266 13.56 0.60 -1.28
N ASP A 267 13.18 1.55 -0.42
CA ASP A 267 13.85 1.84 0.84
C ASP A 267 13.34 0.87 1.90
N LYS A 268 14.21 -0.03 2.35
CA LYS A 268 13.90 -1.09 3.32
C LYS A 268 13.94 -0.60 4.75
N ARG A 269 14.39 0.63 4.98
CA ARG A 269 14.56 1.20 6.31
C ARG A 269 13.23 1.72 6.86
N SER A 270 13.06 1.60 8.17
CA SER A 270 11.89 2.18 8.84
C SER A 270 12.01 3.70 8.96
N ASP A 271 10.92 4.41 8.73
CA ASP A 271 10.80 5.80 9.14
C ASP A 271 10.69 5.86 10.65
N GLY A 272 11.72 6.23 11.35
CA GLY A 272 11.62 6.44 12.79
C GLY A 272 12.95 6.34 13.55
N ASP A 273 12.86 6.46 14.85
CA ASP A 273 13.96 6.57 15.82
C ASP A 273 14.95 5.37 15.88
N ASN A 274 14.78 4.39 15.00
CA ASN A 274 15.58 3.16 14.95
C ASN A 274 16.59 3.11 13.79
N ILE A 275 16.88 4.23 13.13
CA ILE A 275 17.83 4.30 12.01
C ILE A 275 19.19 3.66 12.38
N GLY A 276 19.66 3.83 13.61
CA GLY A 276 20.95 3.28 14.06
C GLY A 276 20.96 1.77 14.34
N ILE A 277 19.80 1.11 14.44
CA ILE A 277 19.75 -0.35 14.72
C ILE A 277 19.90 -1.15 13.43
N LEU A 278 19.45 -0.61 12.29
CA LEU A 278 19.50 -1.27 11.00
C LEU A 278 20.79 -1.02 10.23
N ASP A 279 21.58 0.01 10.59
CA ASP A 279 22.88 0.31 9.96
C ASP A 279 23.89 -0.85 10.05
N ASN A 280 23.64 -1.82 10.93
CA ASN A 280 24.44 -3.04 11.06
C ASN A 280 23.65 -4.32 10.70
N ALA A 281 22.44 -4.19 10.13
CA ALA A 281 21.69 -5.35 9.67
C ALA A 281 22.25 -5.87 8.35
N PHE A 282 22.31 -7.19 8.21
CA PHE A 282 22.77 -7.84 7.00
C PHE A 282 21.87 -7.50 5.78
N GLY A 283 22.49 -7.14 4.67
CA GLY A 283 21.83 -6.85 3.40
C GLY A 283 21.88 -5.37 3.02
N SER A 284 21.42 -5.06 1.82
CA SER A 284 21.41 -3.69 1.32
C SER A 284 20.27 -2.86 1.95
N ASP A 285 20.51 -1.58 2.18
CA ASP A 285 19.54 -0.62 2.71
C ASP A 285 18.36 -0.40 1.76
N PHE A 286 18.59 -0.60 0.46
CA PHE A 286 17.59 -0.43 -0.57
C PHE A 286 17.79 -1.44 -1.70
N GLU A 287 16.76 -1.63 -2.50
CA GLU A 287 16.82 -2.31 -3.80
C GLU A 287 16.28 -1.41 -4.89
N THR A 288 16.72 -1.68 -6.12
CA THR A 288 16.31 -0.93 -7.29
C THR A 288 15.39 -1.77 -8.17
N CYS A 289 14.38 -1.11 -8.71
CA CYS A 289 13.51 -1.65 -9.72
C CYS A 289 13.55 -0.76 -10.96
N TRP A 290 13.83 -1.34 -12.12
CA TRP A 290 13.72 -0.64 -13.39
C TRP A 290 12.32 -0.78 -13.97
N SER A 291 11.78 0.33 -14.49
CA SER A 291 10.52 0.35 -15.24
C SER A 291 10.78 0.70 -16.71
N LYS A 292 10.06 0.02 -17.60
CA LYS A 292 10.07 0.31 -19.05
C LYS A 292 9.56 1.72 -19.35
N GLN A 293 8.60 2.23 -18.59
CA GLN A 293 8.08 3.58 -18.76
C GLN A 293 8.87 4.63 -17.98
N GLN A 294 8.70 5.88 -18.40
CA GLN A 294 9.27 7.00 -17.66
C GLN A 294 8.30 7.46 -16.58
N HIS A 295 8.64 7.20 -15.33
CA HIS A 295 7.90 7.65 -14.16
C HIS A 295 8.64 8.79 -13.44
N LYS A 296 7.93 9.53 -12.58
CA LYS A 296 8.58 10.39 -11.60
C LYS A 296 9.51 9.53 -10.73
N ARG A 297 10.63 10.10 -10.31
CA ARG A 297 11.50 9.44 -9.33
C ARG A 297 10.69 9.13 -8.08
N SER A 298 10.58 7.86 -7.74
CA SER A 298 9.73 7.37 -6.65
C SER A 298 10.53 6.48 -5.73
N ILE A 299 10.17 6.52 -4.44
CA ILE A 299 10.74 5.67 -3.40
C ILE A 299 9.56 4.94 -2.75
N ALA A 300 9.57 3.61 -2.83
CA ALA A 300 8.68 2.76 -2.05
C ALA A 300 9.26 2.62 -0.64
N ARG A 301 8.54 3.08 0.37
CA ARG A 301 8.90 2.91 1.78
C ARG A 301 8.03 1.82 2.39
N VAL A 302 8.42 0.60 2.12
CA VAL A 302 7.77 -0.60 2.63
C VAL A 302 8.78 -1.35 3.48
N LEU A 303 8.46 -1.57 4.75
CA LEU A 303 9.36 -2.27 5.67
C LEU A 303 9.61 -3.69 5.19
N ARG A 304 10.89 -4.10 5.16
CA ARG A 304 11.21 -5.51 5.10
C ARG A 304 10.82 -6.14 6.44
N GLN A 305 9.77 -6.93 6.44
CA GLN A 305 9.34 -7.63 7.64
C GLN A 305 10.34 -8.74 7.97
N THR A 306 11.18 -8.50 8.97
CA THR A 306 12.04 -9.54 9.54
C THR A 306 11.46 -9.96 10.90
N GLY A 307 11.22 -11.25 11.08
CA GLY A 307 10.44 -11.85 12.17
C GLY A 307 10.90 -11.60 13.63
N ALA A 308 11.96 -10.81 13.87
CA ALA A 308 12.44 -10.52 15.21
C ALA A 308 11.90 -9.19 15.81
N PHE A 309 11.41 -8.26 15.01
CA PHE A 309 11.09 -6.89 15.46
C PHE A 309 9.73 -6.33 15.02
N SER A 310 8.92 -7.07 14.27
CA SER A 310 7.60 -6.60 13.85
C SER A 310 6.50 -7.06 14.81
N LYS A 311 5.86 -6.10 15.47
CA LYS A 311 4.55 -6.29 16.13
C LYS A 311 3.49 -5.99 15.09
N GLY A 312 3.03 -6.98 14.35
CA GLY A 312 2.01 -6.87 13.32
C GLY A 312 2.01 -8.10 12.42
N THR A 313 1.11 -8.19 11.48
CA THR A 313 1.00 -9.27 10.49
C THR A 313 2.36 -9.51 9.83
N ILE A 314 2.96 -10.65 10.12
CA ILE A 314 4.32 -11.00 9.69
C ILE A 314 4.18 -11.94 8.52
N ASP A 315 4.54 -11.48 7.30
CA ASP A 315 4.79 -12.41 6.20
C ASP A 315 5.87 -13.40 6.66
N ARG A 316 5.53 -14.67 6.73
CA ARG A 316 6.52 -15.70 7.07
C ARG A 316 7.57 -15.73 5.96
N VAL A 317 8.78 -15.32 6.28
CA VAL A 317 9.90 -15.35 5.32
C VAL A 317 10.27 -16.80 5.06
N VAL A 318 9.92 -17.31 3.90
CA VAL A 318 10.22 -18.67 3.43
C VAL A 318 11.45 -18.71 2.54
N HIS A 319 11.84 -17.56 1.96
CA HIS A 319 13.03 -17.42 1.11
C HIS A 319 13.83 -16.18 1.51
N PRO A 320 15.19 -16.22 1.52
CA PRO A 320 16.03 -15.13 1.98
C PRO A 320 15.88 -13.83 1.16
N THR A 321 15.47 -13.93 -0.09
CA THR A 321 15.25 -12.79 -1.00
C THR A 321 13.79 -12.44 -1.19
N GLN A 322 12.87 -13.03 -0.41
CA GLN A 322 11.43 -12.77 -0.51
C GLN A 322 11.13 -11.28 -0.32
N LYS A 323 10.34 -10.74 -1.25
CA LYS A 323 9.84 -9.36 -1.19
C LYS A 323 8.50 -9.33 -0.43
N PRO A 324 8.22 -8.27 0.35
CA PRO A 324 6.92 -8.12 1.03
C PRO A 324 5.77 -8.02 0.04
N VAL A 325 4.62 -8.62 0.36
CA VAL A 325 3.38 -8.48 -0.42
C VAL A 325 2.99 -7.01 -0.56
N ALA A 326 3.05 -6.25 0.53
CA ALA A 326 2.78 -4.81 0.53
C ALA A 326 3.65 -4.00 -0.47
N LEU A 327 4.83 -4.51 -0.86
CA LEU A 327 5.65 -3.88 -1.89
C LEU A 327 5.04 -4.07 -3.28
N ALA A 328 4.55 -5.28 -3.58
CA ALA A 328 3.85 -5.56 -4.83
C ALA A 328 2.56 -4.73 -4.93
N GLU A 329 1.77 -4.68 -3.85
CA GLU A 329 0.57 -3.85 -3.73
C GLU A 329 0.89 -2.39 -4.02
N TRP A 330 1.95 -1.83 -3.45
CA TRP A 330 2.38 -0.46 -3.70
C TRP A 330 2.64 -0.15 -5.19
N PHE A 331 3.12 -1.14 -5.98
CA PHE A 331 3.29 -1.01 -7.43
C PHE A 331 1.96 -1.12 -8.17
N PHE A 332 1.12 -2.08 -7.78
CA PHE A 332 -0.14 -2.37 -8.47
C PHE A 332 -1.15 -1.24 -8.29
N GLU A 333 -1.24 -0.64 -7.10
CA GLU A 333 -2.07 0.53 -6.84
C GLU A 333 -1.69 1.77 -7.66
N ARG A 334 -0.41 1.91 -8.05
CA ARG A 334 0.08 3.08 -8.77
C ARG A 334 0.00 2.95 -10.28
N TRP A 335 0.19 1.79 -10.80
CA TRP A 335 0.37 1.57 -12.24
C TRP A 335 -0.51 0.46 -12.81
N GLY A 336 -1.19 -0.31 -11.96
CA GLY A 336 -2.19 -1.31 -12.31
C GLY A 336 -3.61 -0.77 -12.21
N LYS A 337 -4.55 -1.58 -12.67
CA LYS A 337 -5.99 -1.37 -12.55
C LYS A 337 -6.66 -2.67 -12.15
N ALA A 338 -7.83 -2.58 -11.52
CA ALA A 338 -8.64 -3.76 -11.23
C ALA A 338 -8.94 -4.54 -12.53
N GLY A 339 -8.73 -5.84 -12.50
CA GLY A 339 -8.89 -6.73 -13.65
C GLY A 339 -7.68 -6.87 -14.57
N ASP A 340 -6.58 -6.13 -14.34
CA ASP A 340 -5.34 -6.30 -15.10
C ASP A 340 -4.75 -7.70 -14.89
N ILE A 341 -4.16 -8.23 -15.97
CA ILE A 341 -3.40 -9.49 -15.93
C ILE A 341 -1.94 -9.17 -15.64
N LEU A 342 -1.49 -9.57 -14.46
CA LEU A 342 -0.11 -9.43 -14.01
C LEU A 342 0.65 -10.72 -14.28
N VAL A 343 1.90 -10.59 -14.72
CA VAL A 343 2.80 -11.72 -14.97
C VAL A 343 4.06 -11.56 -14.15
N ASP A 344 4.35 -12.61 -13.35
CA ASP A 344 5.65 -12.84 -12.74
C ASP A 344 6.25 -14.11 -13.34
N LEU A 345 7.43 -14.02 -13.93
CA LEU A 345 8.10 -15.16 -14.55
C LEU A 345 9.06 -15.89 -13.61
N TYR A 346 9.38 -15.29 -12.46
CA TYR A 346 10.39 -15.80 -11.53
C TYR A 346 9.87 -15.86 -10.08
N GLY A 347 8.53 -15.81 -9.91
CA GLY A 347 7.83 -15.84 -8.62
C GLY A 347 7.77 -17.19 -7.93
#